data_ba9f577a09cad92f29c4b0ad6842403f
#
_entry.id   ba9f577a09cad92f29c4b0ad6842403f
#
_cell.length_a   1.000
_cell.length_b   1.000
_cell.length_c   1.000
_cell.angle_alpha   90.00
_cell.angle_beta   90.00
_cell.angle_gamma   90.00
#
_symmetry.space_group_name_H-M   'P 1'
#
loop_
_entity.id
_entity.type
_entity.pdbx_description
1 polymer ?
#
loop_
_entity_poly.entity_id
_entity_poly.type
_entity_poly.pdbx_seq_one_letter_code
_entity_poly.pdbx_strand_id
1 'polypeptide(L)'
;MKLLKKLLAALALVPAMTLASEGGFPLDRAPDRSNDLSALQNGARLFVNYCLNCHSASLVRYNRLRDIGLSEKQIQDNLLFTSDKVGDLMKVSLSEKDAKTWFGAVPPDLSVIVRAKASSQGSGADYVYTYLRTYYKDDARATGWNN
;
A
#
# COMPACT_ATOMS: atom_id res chain seq x y z
N MET A 1 38.46 -28.87 30.16
CA MET A 1 38.90 -27.61 29.54
C MET A 1 38.42 -27.41 28.08
N LYS A 2 38.48 -28.42 27.19
CA LYS A 2 38.06 -28.27 25.77
C LYS A 2 36.55 -28.05 25.60
N LEU A 3 35.71 -28.68 26.44
CA LEU A 3 34.24 -28.52 26.40
C LEU A 3 33.78 -27.13 26.85
N LEU A 4 34.41 -26.59 27.91
CA LEU A 4 34.12 -25.26 28.44
C LEU A 4 34.49 -24.16 27.43
N LYS A 5 35.60 -24.31 26.69
CA LYS A 5 35.97 -23.38 25.60
C LYS A 5 34.99 -23.40 24.43
N LYS A 6 34.43 -24.58 24.09
CA LYS A 6 33.39 -24.70 23.05
C LYS A 6 32.06 -24.07 23.47
N LEU A 7 31.68 -24.23 24.74
CA LEU A 7 30.48 -23.59 25.31
C LEU A 7 30.58 -22.07 25.37
N LEU A 8 31.76 -21.54 25.76
CA LEU A 8 32.00 -20.09 25.75
C LEU A 8 32.04 -19.50 24.34
N ALA A 9 32.56 -20.20 23.35
CA ALA A 9 32.55 -19.77 21.95
C ALA A 9 31.13 -19.79 21.36
N ALA A 10 30.29 -20.78 21.70
CA ALA A 10 28.89 -20.83 21.28
C ALA A 10 28.04 -19.70 21.90
N LEU A 11 28.31 -19.36 23.17
CA LEU A 11 27.61 -18.26 23.87
C LEU A 11 27.98 -16.87 23.32
N ALA A 12 29.20 -16.70 22.78
CA ALA A 12 29.63 -15.45 22.17
C ALA A 12 29.02 -15.19 20.76
N LEU A 13 28.53 -16.23 20.09
CA LEU A 13 27.92 -16.15 18.78
C LEU A 13 26.42 -15.77 18.81
N VAL A 14 25.74 -15.94 19.94
CA VAL A 14 24.31 -15.67 20.09
C VAL A 14 23.93 -14.19 19.92
N PRO A 15 24.65 -13.17 20.42
CA PRO A 15 24.29 -11.78 20.26
C PRO A 15 24.52 -11.24 18.84
N ALA A 16 25.35 -11.87 18.00
CA ALA A 16 25.62 -11.39 16.66
C ALA A 16 24.46 -11.65 15.66
N MET A 17 23.60 -12.62 15.94
CA MET A 17 22.44 -12.92 15.08
C MET A 17 21.23 -12.03 15.34
N THR A 18 21.14 -11.34 16.47
CA THR A 18 19.99 -10.50 16.82
C THR A 18 20.08 -9.06 16.29
N LEU A 19 21.23 -8.63 15.78
CA LEU A 19 21.45 -7.27 15.27
C LEU A 19 21.23 -7.12 13.75
N ALA A 20 20.95 -8.21 13.03
CA ALA A 20 20.82 -8.19 11.57
C ALA A 20 19.39 -7.90 11.06
N SER A 21 18.42 -7.62 11.92
CA SER A 21 16.99 -7.63 11.58
C SER A 21 16.29 -6.25 11.53
N GLU A 22 16.98 -5.14 11.76
CA GLU A 22 16.35 -3.81 11.84
C GLU A 22 16.72 -2.83 10.71
N GLY A 23 17.25 -3.30 9.60
CA GLY A 23 17.60 -2.46 8.45
C GLY A 23 16.46 -2.22 7.49
N GLY A 24 15.30 -1.76 7.96
CA GLY A 24 14.23 -1.32 7.06
C GLY A 24 14.46 0.11 6.56
N PHE A 25 13.86 0.44 5.41
CA PHE A 25 13.91 1.79 4.87
C PHE A 25 13.20 2.77 5.84
N PRO A 26 13.84 3.92 6.18
CA PRO A 26 13.20 4.89 7.07
C PRO A 26 11.94 5.47 6.44
N LEU A 27 10.84 5.45 7.19
CA LEU A 27 9.56 5.93 6.71
C LEU A 27 9.37 7.42 7.03
N ASP A 28 8.92 8.19 6.05
CA ASP A 28 8.42 9.54 6.25
C ASP A 28 7.09 9.49 7.00
N ARG A 29 6.86 10.41 7.91
CA ARG A 29 5.59 10.49 8.63
C ARG A 29 4.51 11.07 7.72
N ALA A 30 3.44 10.30 7.48
CA ALA A 30 2.28 10.77 6.75
C ALA A 30 1.56 11.89 7.54
N PRO A 31 1.20 13.01 6.89
CA PRO A 31 0.36 14.01 7.54
C PRO A 31 -0.99 13.42 7.96
N ASP A 32 -1.37 13.59 9.23
CA ASP A 32 -2.69 13.15 9.68
C ASP A 32 -3.77 14.13 9.17
N ARG A 33 -4.53 13.66 8.20
CA ARG A 33 -5.68 14.35 7.61
C ARG A 33 -6.97 13.53 7.78
N SER A 34 -7.02 12.62 8.75
CA SER A 34 -8.15 11.72 8.97
C SER A 34 -9.47 12.42 9.32
N ASN A 35 -9.40 13.65 9.81
CA ASN A 35 -10.58 14.49 10.12
C ASN A 35 -10.82 15.62 9.10
N ASP A 36 -10.05 15.67 8.01
CA ASP A 36 -10.21 16.65 6.95
C ASP A 36 -11.02 16.04 5.80
N LEU A 37 -12.32 16.32 5.78
CA LEU A 37 -13.23 15.78 4.76
C LEU A 37 -12.80 16.16 3.33
N SER A 38 -12.27 17.36 3.13
CA SER A 38 -11.79 17.79 1.80
C SER A 38 -10.61 16.97 1.33
N ALA A 39 -9.66 16.68 2.24
CA ALA A 39 -8.52 15.81 1.95
C ALA A 39 -8.97 14.36 1.68
N LEU A 40 -9.91 13.84 2.47
CA LEU A 40 -10.46 12.48 2.30
C LEU A 40 -11.21 12.34 0.96
N GLN A 41 -12.05 13.30 0.60
CA GLN A 41 -12.77 13.32 -0.68
C GLN A 41 -11.82 13.43 -1.87
N ASN A 42 -10.78 14.28 -1.77
CA ASN A 42 -9.74 14.34 -2.79
C ASN A 42 -8.95 13.03 -2.88
N GLY A 43 -8.63 12.41 -1.75
CA GLY A 43 -8.00 11.09 -1.71
C GLY A 43 -8.84 10.01 -2.39
N ALA A 44 -10.15 9.97 -2.14
CA ALA A 44 -11.08 9.07 -2.80
C ALA A 44 -11.09 9.29 -4.33
N ARG A 45 -11.12 10.55 -4.77
CA ARG A 45 -11.04 10.90 -6.19
C ARG A 45 -9.73 10.42 -6.82
N LEU A 46 -8.60 10.64 -6.17
CA LEU A 46 -7.31 10.17 -6.66
C LEU A 46 -7.25 8.64 -6.71
N PHE A 47 -7.73 7.95 -5.67
CA PHE A 47 -7.78 6.49 -5.64
C PHE A 47 -8.58 5.92 -6.81
N VAL A 48 -9.80 6.41 -7.02
CA VAL A 48 -10.69 5.91 -8.07
C VAL A 48 -10.14 6.19 -9.47
N ASN A 49 -9.51 7.35 -9.68
CA ASN A 49 -9.02 7.74 -11.01
C ASN A 49 -7.66 7.16 -11.37
N TYR A 50 -6.81 6.87 -10.38
CA TYR A 50 -5.42 6.44 -10.65
C TYR A 50 -5.12 5.03 -10.14
N CYS A 51 -5.56 4.65 -8.96
CA CYS A 51 -5.22 3.36 -8.38
C CYS A 51 -6.16 2.25 -8.83
N LEU A 52 -7.47 2.52 -8.85
CA LEU A 52 -8.52 1.54 -9.17
C LEU A 52 -8.47 1.07 -10.64
N ASN A 53 -7.70 1.70 -11.49
CA ASN A 53 -7.45 1.21 -12.85
C ASN A 53 -6.72 -0.13 -12.87
N CYS A 54 -5.86 -0.38 -11.87
CA CYS A 54 -5.05 -1.58 -11.77
C CYS A 54 -5.23 -2.33 -10.44
N HIS A 55 -5.61 -1.65 -9.36
CA HIS A 55 -5.73 -2.20 -8.02
C HIS A 55 -7.17 -2.20 -7.54
N SER A 56 -7.72 -3.38 -7.28
CA SER A 56 -9.02 -3.47 -6.60
C SER A 56 -8.94 -3.05 -5.12
N ALA A 57 -10.07 -2.62 -4.57
CA ALA A 57 -10.37 -2.58 -3.15
C ALA A 57 -11.62 -3.45 -2.92
N SER A 58 -11.47 -4.76 -3.12
CA SER A 58 -12.58 -5.73 -3.21
C SER A 58 -13.35 -5.91 -1.90
N LEU A 59 -12.86 -5.39 -0.78
CA LEU A 59 -13.57 -5.40 0.50
C LEU A 59 -14.28 -4.07 0.79
N VAL A 60 -14.20 -3.10 -0.12
CA VAL A 60 -14.80 -1.76 0.02
C VAL A 60 -15.89 -1.58 -1.04
N ARG A 61 -17.05 -1.07 -0.59
CA ARG A 61 -18.14 -0.68 -1.49
C ARG A 61 -18.11 0.81 -1.76
N TYR A 62 -18.54 1.25 -2.92
CA TYR A 62 -18.63 2.68 -3.26
C TYR A 62 -19.50 3.48 -2.28
N ASN A 63 -20.57 2.88 -1.73
CA ASN A 63 -21.43 3.56 -0.75
C ASN A 63 -20.71 3.95 0.56
N ARG A 64 -19.52 3.35 0.86
CA ARG A 64 -18.69 3.75 2.01
C ARG A 64 -18.10 5.16 1.84
N LEU A 65 -18.07 5.70 0.65
CA LEU A 65 -17.66 7.09 0.41
C LEU A 65 -18.64 8.11 1.03
N ARG A 66 -19.82 7.66 1.46
CA ARG A 66 -20.75 8.49 2.26
C ARG A 66 -20.19 8.83 3.63
N ASP A 67 -19.32 7.99 4.18
CA ASP A 67 -18.69 8.19 5.49
C ASP A 67 -17.74 9.40 5.49
N ILE A 68 -17.30 9.84 4.32
CA ILE A 68 -16.50 11.05 4.12
C ILE A 68 -17.32 12.23 3.59
N GLY A 69 -18.64 12.18 3.78
CA GLY A 69 -19.55 13.30 3.48
C GLY A 69 -20.01 13.42 2.04
N LEU A 70 -19.78 12.41 1.18
CA LEU A 70 -20.29 12.41 -0.19
C LEU A 70 -21.73 11.91 -0.24
N SER A 71 -22.60 12.57 -0.99
CA SER A 71 -23.93 12.06 -1.29
C SER A 71 -23.86 10.92 -2.32
N GLU A 72 -24.89 10.07 -2.34
CA GLU A 72 -24.97 8.98 -3.31
C GLU A 72 -24.91 9.49 -4.76
N LYS A 73 -25.58 10.60 -5.03
CA LYS A 73 -25.54 11.23 -6.36
C LYS A 73 -24.12 11.70 -6.72
N GLN A 74 -23.39 12.29 -5.78
CA GLN A 74 -22.00 12.70 -6.04
C GLN A 74 -21.09 11.51 -6.33
N ILE A 75 -21.30 10.39 -5.62
CA ILE A 75 -20.56 9.15 -5.87
C ILE A 75 -20.88 8.61 -7.27
N GLN A 76 -22.16 8.53 -7.62
CA GLN A 76 -22.59 8.06 -8.94
C GLN A 76 -22.04 8.90 -10.09
N ASP A 77 -22.16 10.22 -9.98
CA ASP A 77 -21.80 11.12 -11.07
C ASP A 77 -20.28 11.27 -11.26
N ASN A 78 -19.47 11.05 -10.19
CA ASN A 78 -18.06 11.46 -10.22
C ASN A 78 -17.06 10.36 -9.88
N LEU A 79 -17.49 9.23 -9.32
CA LEU A 79 -16.58 8.22 -8.79
C LEU A 79 -16.92 6.78 -9.20
N LEU A 80 -18.12 6.52 -9.71
CA LEU A 80 -18.60 5.19 -10.04
C LEU A 80 -18.25 4.81 -11.49
N PHE A 81 -16.99 4.49 -11.77
CA PHE A 81 -16.51 4.22 -13.13
C PHE A 81 -16.42 2.73 -13.50
N THR A 82 -16.29 1.83 -12.51
CA THR A 82 -16.11 0.40 -12.77
C THR A 82 -17.33 -0.44 -12.38
N SER A 83 -18.49 0.20 -12.13
CA SER A 83 -19.72 -0.46 -11.70
C SER A 83 -20.94 0.40 -11.97
N ASP A 84 -22.13 -0.18 -11.87
CA ASP A 84 -23.41 0.50 -12.14
C ASP A 84 -24.14 0.96 -10.87
N LYS A 85 -23.75 0.41 -9.70
CA LYS A 85 -24.44 0.65 -8.42
C LYS A 85 -23.47 1.02 -7.31
N VAL A 86 -23.82 2.03 -6.52
CA VAL A 86 -23.02 2.45 -5.35
C VAL A 86 -22.89 1.35 -4.27
N GLY A 87 -23.77 0.35 -4.28
CA GLY A 87 -23.65 -0.82 -3.41
C GLY A 87 -22.59 -1.82 -3.83
N ASP A 88 -22.04 -1.69 -5.02
CA ASP A 88 -21.06 -2.64 -5.56
C ASP A 88 -19.66 -2.42 -4.96
N LEU A 89 -18.84 -3.45 -5.07
CA LEU A 89 -17.46 -3.46 -4.59
C LEU A 89 -16.55 -2.70 -5.57
N MET A 90 -15.52 -2.05 -5.06
CA MET A 90 -14.52 -1.34 -5.88
C MET A 90 -13.57 -2.36 -6.51
N LYS A 91 -13.98 -2.92 -7.65
CA LYS A 91 -13.20 -3.91 -8.40
C LYS A 91 -12.66 -3.30 -9.69
N VAL A 92 -11.42 -3.63 -10.01
CA VAL A 92 -10.81 -3.29 -11.29
C VAL A 92 -11.42 -4.12 -12.41
N SER A 93 -11.52 -3.54 -13.61
CA SER A 93 -11.97 -4.24 -14.82
C SER A 93 -10.86 -5.09 -15.47
N LEU A 94 -9.61 -4.86 -15.11
CA LEU A 94 -8.44 -5.60 -15.61
C LEU A 94 -8.49 -7.06 -15.17
N SER A 95 -8.46 -7.99 -16.11
CA SER A 95 -8.39 -9.41 -15.79
C SER A 95 -7.03 -9.81 -15.21
N GLU A 96 -6.99 -10.84 -14.35
CA GLU A 96 -5.72 -11.35 -13.82
C GLU A 96 -4.77 -11.85 -14.92
N LYS A 97 -5.32 -12.41 -16.01
CA LYS A 97 -4.55 -12.88 -17.17
C LYS A 97 -3.85 -11.71 -17.84
N ASP A 98 -4.59 -10.63 -18.10
CA ASP A 98 -4.02 -9.46 -18.76
C ASP A 98 -3.03 -8.74 -17.85
N ALA A 99 -3.33 -8.64 -16.56
CA ALA A 99 -2.42 -8.11 -15.57
C ALA A 99 -1.07 -8.85 -15.54
N LYS A 100 -1.09 -10.19 -15.54
CA LYS A 100 0.12 -11.01 -15.61
C LYS A 100 0.88 -10.81 -16.92
N THR A 101 0.15 -10.68 -18.03
CA THR A 101 0.75 -10.48 -19.35
C THR A 101 1.43 -9.12 -19.47
N TRP A 102 0.81 -8.07 -18.96
CA TRP A 102 1.30 -6.69 -19.11
C TRP A 102 2.32 -6.28 -18.07
N PHE A 103 2.17 -6.75 -16.82
CA PHE A 103 3.00 -6.33 -15.70
C PHE A 103 3.89 -7.42 -15.11
N GLY A 104 3.77 -8.66 -15.61
CA GLY A 104 4.47 -9.80 -15.03
C GLY A 104 3.85 -10.33 -13.72
N ALA A 105 2.95 -9.57 -13.11
CA ALA A 105 2.26 -9.92 -11.86
C ALA A 105 0.86 -9.31 -11.79
N VAL A 106 0.01 -9.85 -10.94
CA VAL A 106 -1.30 -9.25 -10.64
C VAL A 106 -1.09 -8.14 -9.60
N PRO A 107 -1.52 -6.89 -9.85
CA PRO A 107 -1.47 -5.83 -8.86
C PRO A 107 -2.26 -6.23 -7.60
N PRO A 108 -1.69 -6.07 -6.40
CA PRO A 108 -2.36 -6.48 -5.17
C PRO A 108 -3.63 -5.68 -4.89
N ASP A 109 -4.60 -6.33 -4.23
CA ASP A 109 -5.78 -5.66 -3.69
C ASP A 109 -5.39 -4.69 -2.55
N LEU A 110 -5.90 -3.48 -2.59
CA LEU A 110 -5.54 -2.42 -1.65
C LEU A 110 -6.49 -2.26 -0.46
N SER A 111 -7.52 -3.11 -0.33
CA SER A 111 -8.56 -2.99 0.72
C SER A 111 -8.00 -2.85 2.13
N VAL A 112 -6.92 -3.56 2.45
CA VAL A 112 -6.30 -3.60 3.79
C VAL A 112 -4.82 -3.25 3.78
N ILE A 113 -4.30 -2.72 2.69
CA ILE A 113 -2.85 -2.50 2.51
C ILE A 113 -2.25 -1.62 3.61
N VAL A 114 -2.93 -0.56 4.01
CA VAL A 114 -2.47 0.33 5.08
C VAL A 114 -2.32 -0.42 6.41
N ARG A 115 -3.27 -1.33 6.73
CA ARG A 115 -3.16 -2.16 7.93
C ARG A 115 -2.04 -3.20 7.80
N ALA A 116 -1.93 -3.85 6.66
CA ALA A 116 -0.96 -4.92 6.41
C ALA A 116 0.50 -4.41 6.41
N LYS A 117 0.71 -3.13 6.13
CA LYS A 117 2.04 -2.52 6.06
C LYS A 117 2.48 -1.80 7.34
N ALA A 118 1.68 -1.85 8.41
CA ALA A 118 2.12 -1.35 9.72
C ALA A 118 3.24 -2.24 10.28
N SER A 119 4.27 -1.63 10.85
CA SER A 119 5.45 -2.30 11.41
C SER A 119 6.03 -1.54 12.60
N SER A 120 7.10 -2.04 13.19
CA SER A 120 7.87 -1.32 14.21
C SER A 120 8.47 0.01 13.72
N GLN A 121 8.59 0.20 12.42
CA GLN A 121 9.18 1.41 11.79
C GLN A 121 8.18 2.53 11.57
N GLY A 122 6.88 2.25 11.61
CA GLY A 122 5.85 3.25 11.43
C GLY A 122 4.48 2.65 11.11
N SER A 123 3.52 3.54 10.98
CA SER A 123 2.17 3.14 10.57
C SER A 123 2.14 2.69 9.11
N GLY A 124 1.11 1.94 8.73
CA GLY A 124 0.93 1.60 7.33
C GLY A 124 0.61 2.82 6.44
N ALA A 125 0.09 3.89 7.02
CA ALA A 125 -0.07 5.17 6.31
C ALA A 125 1.31 5.79 6.00
N ASP A 126 2.26 5.75 6.95
CA ASP A 126 3.64 6.21 6.73
C ASP A 126 4.31 5.38 5.62
N TYR A 127 4.09 4.06 5.64
CA TYR A 127 4.60 3.18 4.58
C TYR A 127 4.07 3.58 3.20
N VAL A 128 2.76 3.69 3.03
CA VAL A 128 2.16 4.02 1.71
C VAL A 128 2.56 5.43 1.26
N TYR A 129 2.59 6.37 2.20
CA TYR A 129 3.03 7.74 1.93
C TYR A 129 4.48 7.78 1.44
N THR A 130 5.39 7.11 2.13
CA THR A 130 6.80 7.02 1.75
C THR A 130 6.95 6.31 0.41
N TYR A 131 6.32 5.14 0.27
CA TYR A 131 6.39 4.32 -0.94
C TYR A 131 6.02 5.11 -2.20
N LEU A 132 4.89 5.83 -2.19
CA LEU A 132 4.42 6.59 -3.34
C LEU A 132 5.33 7.79 -3.69
N ARG A 133 6.14 8.28 -2.73
CA ARG A 133 7.06 9.41 -2.92
C ARG A 133 8.48 9.01 -3.29
N THR A 134 8.82 7.74 -3.19
CA THR A 134 10.18 7.25 -3.48
C THR A 134 10.41 6.92 -4.95
N TYR A 135 9.40 6.99 -5.78
CA TYR A 135 9.57 6.80 -7.22
C TYR A 135 10.25 8.02 -7.85
N TYR A 136 11.29 7.77 -8.64
CA TYR A 136 11.96 8.78 -9.44
C TYR A 136 12.37 8.20 -10.80
N LYS A 137 12.60 9.10 -11.76
CA LYS A 137 13.13 8.71 -13.07
C LYS A 137 14.56 8.23 -12.90
N ASP A 138 14.86 7.03 -13.39
CA ASP A 138 16.17 6.41 -13.36
C ASP A 138 16.59 5.99 -14.78
N ASP A 139 17.38 6.84 -15.44
CA ASP A 139 17.84 6.60 -16.80
C ASP A 139 18.81 5.40 -16.92
N ALA A 140 19.33 4.87 -15.81
CA ALA A 140 20.13 3.65 -15.78
C ALA A 140 19.31 2.36 -15.82
N ARG A 141 18.00 2.43 -15.63
CA ARG A 141 17.08 1.28 -15.65
C ARG A 141 16.37 1.15 -16.99
N ALA A 142 16.18 -0.10 -17.45
CA ALA A 142 15.46 -0.38 -18.71
C ALA A 142 14.00 0.12 -18.70
N THR A 143 13.38 0.19 -17.50
CA THR A 143 12.01 0.70 -17.30
C THR A 143 11.95 2.23 -17.22
N GLY A 144 13.08 2.92 -17.06
CA GLY A 144 13.17 4.35 -16.81
C GLY A 144 12.80 4.77 -15.37
N TRP A 145 12.59 3.83 -14.46
CA TRP A 145 12.19 4.07 -13.05
C TRP A 145 13.06 3.26 -12.09
N ASN A 146 13.16 3.73 -10.86
CA ASN A 146 13.93 3.14 -9.76
C ASN A 146 13.32 1.88 -9.12
N ASN A 147 12.68 1.03 -9.84
CA ASN A 147 12.05 -0.21 -9.38
C ASN A 147 13.02 -1.40 -9.25
#